data_db8a8ce32fb734e407e58e183740ef4c
#
_entry.id   db8a8ce32fb734e407e58e183740ef4c
#
_cell.length_a   1.000
_cell.length_b   1.000
_cell.length_c   1.000
_cell.angle_alpha   90.00
_cell.angle_beta   90.00
_cell.angle_gamma   90.00
#
_symmetry.space_group_name_H-M   'P 1'
#
loop_
_entity.id
_entity.type
_entity.pdbx_description
1 polymer ?
#
loop_
_entity_poly.entity_id
_entity_poly.type
_entity_poly.pdbx_seq_one_letter_code
_entity_poly.pdbx_strand_id
1 'polypeptide(L)'
;MGWSRTWRRVRREIARYRRSVPKLRALGWQEWKDLVRAQLALTQAQREMRRRPTGEMVRDEPAPMGVSSADRVDDARRIALAVNRAAKFGLFRPKCLVKSRALRKMLDEAGIQGAQVRVGVQLSQGRFLAHAWVEYGGLVVGDDSAVVAQYLPITGIQVAELE
;
A
#
# COMPACT_ATOMS: atom_id res chain seq x y z
N MET A 1 37.15 3.77 -5.78
CA MET A 1 36.78 2.33 -5.80
C MET A 1 35.32 2.10 -5.34
N GLY A 2 34.31 2.65 -6.02
CA GLY A 2 32.89 2.60 -5.61
C GLY A 2 31.95 1.89 -6.61
N TRP A 3 32.41 1.52 -7.81
CA TRP A 3 31.57 1.01 -8.91
C TRP A 3 31.13 -0.45 -8.75
N SER A 4 31.83 -1.27 -8.00
CA SER A 4 31.54 -2.71 -7.88
C SER A 4 30.29 -3.04 -7.05
N ARG A 5 29.87 -2.16 -6.11
CA ARG A 5 28.69 -2.39 -5.27
C ARG A 5 27.38 -2.05 -5.99
N THR A 6 27.38 -1.02 -6.83
CA THR A 6 26.21 -0.57 -7.61
C THR A 6 25.85 -1.60 -8.68
N TRP A 7 26.85 -2.14 -9.39
CA TRP A 7 26.64 -3.18 -10.41
C TRP A 7 26.14 -4.51 -9.82
N ARG A 8 26.60 -4.90 -8.63
CA ARG A 8 26.08 -6.10 -7.95
C ARG A 8 24.62 -5.93 -7.51
N ARG A 9 24.22 -4.72 -7.14
CA ARG A 9 22.82 -4.42 -6.78
C ARG A 9 21.92 -4.50 -8.01
N VAL A 10 22.31 -3.88 -9.11
CA VAL A 10 21.60 -3.90 -10.40
C VAL A 10 21.47 -5.33 -10.94
N ARG A 11 22.54 -6.13 -10.92
CA ARG A 11 22.50 -7.54 -11.36
C ARG A 11 21.56 -8.40 -10.51
N ARG A 12 21.50 -8.19 -9.19
CA ARG A 12 20.55 -8.90 -8.32
C ARG A 12 19.11 -8.48 -8.59
N GLU A 13 18.87 -7.23 -8.91
CA GLU A 13 17.52 -6.76 -9.28
C GLU A 13 17.10 -7.32 -10.64
N ILE A 14 17.96 -7.31 -11.63
CA ILE A 14 17.71 -7.91 -12.94
C ILE A 14 17.48 -9.43 -12.84
N ALA A 15 18.27 -10.14 -12.03
CA ALA A 15 18.08 -11.57 -11.80
C ALA A 15 16.78 -11.89 -11.08
N ARG A 16 16.33 -11.01 -10.17
CA ARG A 16 15.03 -11.10 -9.48
C ARG A 16 13.89 -10.84 -10.47
N TYR A 17 14.07 -9.88 -11.39
CA TYR A 17 13.10 -9.57 -12.46
C TYR A 17 12.93 -10.76 -13.42
N ARG A 18 14.02 -11.39 -13.85
CA ARG A 18 13.98 -12.57 -14.74
C ARG A 18 13.25 -13.77 -14.14
N ARG A 19 13.32 -13.99 -12.82
CA ARG A 19 12.57 -15.07 -12.16
C ARG A 19 11.07 -14.78 -12.01
N SER A 20 10.65 -13.54 -12.16
CA SER A 20 9.25 -13.12 -12.03
C SER A 20 8.50 -13.07 -13.37
N VAL A 21 9.23 -12.96 -14.48
CA VAL A 21 8.66 -12.91 -15.83
C VAL A 21 7.80 -14.14 -16.19
N PRO A 22 8.20 -15.40 -15.89
CA PRO A 22 7.36 -16.54 -16.19
C PRO A 22 6.05 -16.54 -15.39
N LYS A 23 6.06 -16.00 -14.17
CA LYS A 23 4.83 -15.87 -13.35
C LYS A 23 3.87 -14.80 -13.88
N LEU A 24 4.39 -13.76 -14.54
CA LEU A 24 3.57 -12.72 -15.17
C LEU A 24 2.91 -13.22 -16.48
N ARG A 25 3.57 -14.14 -17.20
CA ARG A 25 3.01 -14.75 -18.42
C ARG A 25 1.85 -15.71 -18.14
N ALA A 26 1.76 -16.24 -16.92
CA ALA A 26 0.69 -17.13 -16.50
C ALA A 26 -0.53 -16.38 -15.93
N LEU A 27 -0.49 -15.03 -15.88
CA LEU A 27 -1.61 -14.22 -15.40
C LEU A 27 -2.77 -14.25 -16.38
N GLY A 28 -3.97 -14.49 -15.87
CA GLY A 28 -5.19 -14.35 -16.63
C GLY A 28 -5.47 -12.89 -17.02
N TRP A 29 -6.34 -12.70 -18.01
CA TRP A 29 -6.72 -11.37 -18.51
C TRP A 29 -7.19 -10.41 -17.41
N GLN A 30 -7.95 -10.91 -16.43
CA GLN A 30 -8.44 -10.13 -15.32
C GLN A 30 -7.29 -9.66 -14.40
N GLU A 31 -6.35 -10.54 -14.10
CA GLU A 31 -5.17 -10.20 -13.28
C GLU A 31 -4.29 -9.14 -13.97
N TRP A 32 -4.17 -9.18 -15.29
CA TRP A 32 -3.47 -8.15 -16.06
C TRP A 32 -4.18 -6.80 -15.97
N LYS A 33 -5.50 -6.76 -16.12
CA LYS A 33 -6.28 -5.52 -15.94
C LYS A 33 -6.07 -4.95 -14.52
N ASP A 34 -6.17 -5.79 -13.50
CA ASP A 34 -5.99 -5.37 -12.12
C ASP A 34 -4.57 -4.85 -11.87
N LEU A 35 -3.56 -5.46 -12.48
CA LEU A 35 -2.16 -5.01 -12.37
C LEU A 35 -1.93 -3.63 -13.00
N VAL A 36 -2.49 -3.40 -14.20
CA VAL A 36 -2.40 -2.10 -14.88
C VAL A 36 -3.13 -1.02 -14.07
N ARG A 37 -4.35 -1.31 -13.61
CA ARG A 37 -5.12 -0.40 -12.74
C ARG A 37 -4.35 -0.08 -11.45
N ALA A 38 -3.74 -1.08 -10.84
CA ALA A 38 -2.93 -0.90 -9.63
C ALA A 38 -1.71 0.00 -9.90
N GLN A 39 -1.04 -0.16 -11.04
CA GLN A 39 0.09 0.71 -11.40
C GLN A 39 -0.36 2.16 -11.62
N LEU A 40 -1.50 2.38 -12.25
CA LEU A 40 -2.07 3.71 -12.43
C LEU A 40 -2.48 4.33 -11.09
N ALA A 41 -3.15 3.59 -10.22
CA ALA A 41 -3.55 4.04 -8.88
C ALA A 41 -2.33 4.42 -8.02
N LEU A 42 -1.26 3.61 -8.04
CA LEU A 42 0.00 3.92 -7.37
C LEU A 42 0.65 5.21 -7.89
N THR A 43 0.63 5.41 -9.21
CA THR A 43 1.19 6.61 -9.84
C THR A 43 0.38 7.86 -9.46
N GLN A 44 -0.94 7.76 -9.42
CA GLN A 44 -1.81 8.85 -8.99
C GLN A 44 -1.59 9.19 -7.51
N ALA A 45 -1.63 8.18 -6.63
CA ALA A 45 -1.37 8.37 -5.21
C ALA A 45 0.02 9.00 -4.96
N GLN A 46 1.05 8.57 -5.71
CA GLN A 46 2.39 9.16 -5.61
C GLN A 46 2.42 10.63 -6.05
N ARG A 47 1.67 11.00 -7.10
CA ARG A 47 1.56 12.40 -7.55
C ARG A 47 0.82 13.27 -6.54
N GLU A 48 -0.27 12.77 -5.96
CA GLU A 48 -1.02 13.45 -4.91
C GLU A 48 -0.14 13.71 -3.68
N MET A 49 0.63 12.69 -3.25
CA MET A 49 1.57 12.81 -2.14
C MET A 49 2.68 13.84 -2.36
N ARG A 50 3.05 14.12 -3.60
CA ARG A 50 4.04 15.15 -3.93
C ARG A 50 3.45 16.57 -3.92
N ARG A 51 2.12 16.69 -4.08
CA ARG A 51 1.42 17.97 -4.19
C ARG A 51 0.86 18.48 -2.87
N ARG A 52 0.66 17.61 -1.89
CA ARG A 52 0.06 17.97 -0.58
C ARG A 52 1.07 17.74 0.54
N PRO A 53 1.13 18.65 1.54
CA PRO A 53 1.94 18.43 2.74
C PRO A 53 1.43 17.18 3.49
N THR A 54 2.35 16.41 4.01
CA THR A 54 2.09 15.09 4.62
C THR A 54 1.14 15.16 5.83
N GLY A 55 1.09 16.30 6.53
CA GLY A 55 0.25 16.50 7.72
C GLY A 55 -1.26 16.51 7.44
N GLU A 56 -1.69 16.99 6.27
CA GLU A 56 -3.12 16.99 5.90
C GLU A 56 -3.65 15.60 5.51
N MET A 57 -2.77 14.66 5.22
CA MET A 57 -3.14 13.35 4.69
C MET A 57 -3.39 12.30 5.76
N VAL A 58 -3.05 12.58 7.01
CA VAL A 58 -3.24 11.69 8.15
C VAL A 58 -4.58 11.96 8.84
N ARG A 59 -5.31 13.01 8.47
CA ARG A 59 -6.68 13.18 8.92
C ARG A 59 -7.50 12.01 8.41
N ASP A 60 -7.88 11.14 9.34
CA ASP A 60 -8.91 10.14 9.11
C ASP A 60 -10.16 10.87 8.63
N GLU A 61 -10.46 10.86 7.34
CA GLU A 61 -11.83 11.06 6.91
C GLU A 61 -12.65 9.96 7.57
N PRO A 62 -13.68 10.31 8.33
CA PRO A 62 -14.56 9.31 8.91
C PRO A 62 -15.02 8.43 7.75
N ALA A 63 -14.69 7.15 7.82
CA ALA A 63 -15.16 6.22 6.82
C ALA A 63 -16.67 6.33 6.76
N PRO A 64 -17.28 6.48 5.57
CA PRO A 64 -18.72 6.33 5.48
C PRO A 64 -19.04 5.00 6.15
N MET A 65 -19.97 5.01 7.09
CA MET A 65 -20.47 3.82 7.77
C MET A 65 -21.23 2.95 6.74
N GLY A 66 -20.52 2.48 5.76
CA GLY A 66 -20.99 1.46 4.84
C GLY A 66 -20.87 0.14 5.56
N VAL A 67 -21.96 -0.59 5.61
CA VAL A 67 -21.99 -1.97 6.09
C VAL A 67 -20.91 -2.72 5.32
N SER A 68 -19.80 -3.02 6.00
CA SER A 68 -18.75 -3.87 5.46
C SER A 68 -19.34 -5.26 5.35
N SER A 69 -19.83 -5.60 4.15
CA SER A 69 -20.32 -6.96 3.91
C SER A 69 -19.09 -7.87 3.84
N ALA A 70 -19.00 -8.83 4.74
CA ALA A 70 -17.94 -9.84 4.77
C ALA A 70 -17.82 -10.58 3.41
N ASP A 71 -18.85 -10.51 2.59
CA ASP A 71 -18.97 -11.14 1.26
C ASP A 71 -17.92 -10.68 0.25
N ARG A 72 -17.29 -9.51 0.45
CA ARG A 72 -16.34 -8.93 -0.51
C ARG A 72 -14.87 -9.01 -0.08
N VAL A 73 -14.57 -9.74 1.00
CA VAL A 73 -13.19 -9.87 1.52
C VAL A 73 -12.25 -10.51 0.50
N ASP A 74 -12.71 -11.51 -0.24
CA ASP A 74 -11.88 -12.18 -1.24
C ASP A 74 -11.61 -11.27 -2.46
N ASP A 75 -12.57 -10.46 -2.88
CA ASP A 75 -12.35 -9.42 -3.88
C ASP A 75 -11.34 -8.38 -3.39
N ALA A 76 -11.46 -7.94 -2.14
CA ALA A 76 -10.53 -7.00 -1.53
C ALA A 76 -9.10 -7.58 -1.48
N ARG A 77 -8.96 -8.84 -1.11
CA ARG A 77 -7.66 -9.56 -1.13
C ARG A 77 -7.08 -9.67 -2.54
N ARG A 78 -7.90 -9.97 -3.54
CA ARG A 78 -7.47 -10.03 -4.95
C ARG A 78 -6.93 -8.67 -5.43
N ILE A 79 -7.66 -7.59 -5.16
CA ILE A 79 -7.23 -6.22 -5.49
C ILE A 79 -5.93 -5.87 -4.74
N ALA A 80 -5.84 -6.19 -3.46
CA ALA A 80 -4.64 -5.97 -2.67
C ALA A 80 -3.43 -6.73 -3.22
N LEU A 81 -3.62 -7.95 -3.71
CA LEU A 81 -2.56 -8.73 -4.36
C LEU A 81 -2.06 -8.02 -5.64
N ALA A 82 -2.96 -7.44 -6.44
CA ALA A 82 -2.59 -6.68 -7.62
C ALA A 82 -1.76 -5.44 -7.25
N VAL A 83 -2.19 -4.68 -6.23
CA VAL A 83 -1.45 -3.51 -5.72
C VAL A 83 -0.06 -3.92 -5.19
N ASN A 84 0.02 -4.99 -4.43
CA ASN A 84 1.29 -5.50 -3.91
C ASN A 84 2.24 -5.96 -5.04
N ARG A 85 1.71 -6.63 -6.06
CA ARG A 85 2.48 -7.03 -7.26
C ARG A 85 2.99 -5.80 -8.01
N ALA A 86 2.12 -4.78 -8.23
CA ALA A 86 2.51 -3.53 -8.88
C ALA A 86 3.54 -2.75 -8.05
N ALA A 87 3.39 -2.68 -6.73
CA ALA A 87 4.35 -2.04 -5.83
C ALA A 87 5.72 -2.73 -5.82
N LYS A 88 5.73 -4.06 -5.96
CA LYS A 88 6.97 -4.88 -5.93
C LYS A 88 7.69 -4.92 -7.27
N PHE A 89 6.95 -4.98 -8.38
CA PHE A 89 7.48 -5.26 -9.72
C PHE A 89 7.22 -4.12 -10.73
N GLY A 90 6.49 -3.07 -10.33
CA GLY A 90 6.11 -1.96 -11.19
C GLY A 90 7.22 -0.92 -11.38
N LEU A 91 6.82 0.25 -11.90
CA LEU A 91 7.73 1.32 -12.35
C LEU A 91 8.54 1.98 -11.22
N PHE A 92 8.04 1.93 -9.97
CA PHE A 92 8.71 2.51 -8.82
C PHE A 92 8.33 1.76 -7.54
N ARG A 93 9.06 2.03 -6.45
CA ARG A 93 8.76 1.46 -5.14
C ARG A 93 8.03 2.47 -4.27
N PRO A 94 6.71 2.34 -4.12
CA PRO A 94 5.92 3.26 -3.31
C PRO A 94 6.23 3.08 -1.82
N LYS A 95 6.10 4.16 -1.06
CA LYS A 95 6.05 4.12 0.41
C LYS A 95 4.72 3.49 0.87
N CYS A 96 4.66 3.02 2.12
CA CYS A 96 3.48 2.35 2.69
C CYS A 96 2.20 3.18 2.52
N LEU A 97 2.22 4.48 2.82
CA LEU A 97 1.05 5.36 2.70
C LEU A 97 0.56 5.49 1.25
N VAL A 98 1.47 5.59 0.26
CA VAL A 98 1.09 5.60 -1.16
C VAL A 98 0.41 4.29 -1.56
N LYS A 99 0.96 3.16 -1.10
CA LYS A 99 0.39 1.83 -1.34
C LYS A 99 -1.00 1.70 -0.74
N SER A 100 -1.17 2.13 0.51
CA SER A 100 -2.46 2.04 1.22
C SER A 100 -3.53 2.93 0.58
N ARG A 101 -3.19 4.16 0.17
CA ARG A 101 -4.11 5.05 -0.53
C ARG A 101 -4.51 4.51 -1.91
N ALA A 102 -3.56 3.98 -2.67
CA ALA A 102 -3.86 3.35 -3.95
C ALA A 102 -4.77 2.14 -3.80
N LEU A 103 -4.53 1.31 -2.77
CA LEU A 103 -5.38 0.16 -2.47
C LEU A 103 -6.79 0.61 -2.08
N ARG A 104 -6.94 1.56 -1.15
CA ARG A 104 -8.24 2.09 -0.77
C ARG A 104 -9.00 2.61 -1.99
N LYS A 105 -8.37 3.44 -2.82
CA LYS A 105 -8.98 3.96 -4.03
C LYS A 105 -9.50 2.86 -4.96
N MET A 106 -8.71 1.81 -5.18
CA MET A 106 -9.13 0.68 -6.02
C MET A 106 -10.29 -0.12 -5.41
N LEU A 107 -10.36 -0.22 -4.08
CA LEU A 107 -11.49 -0.84 -3.38
C LEU A 107 -12.76 -0.01 -3.56
N ASP A 108 -12.67 1.31 -3.37
CA ASP A 108 -13.78 2.25 -3.58
C ASP A 108 -14.30 2.19 -5.03
N GLU A 109 -13.40 2.20 -6.03
CA GLU A 109 -13.74 2.06 -7.47
C GLU A 109 -14.38 0.71 -7.81
N ALA A 110 -14.09 -0.33 -7.04
CA ALA A 110 -14.72 -1.65 -7.17
C ALA A 110 -16.05 -1.76 -6.40
N GLY A 111 -16.51 -0.68 -5.77
CA GLY A 111 -17.72 -0.68 -4.93
C GLY A 111 -17.54 -1.39 -3.60
N ILE A 112 -16.29 -1.61 -3.15
CA ILE A 112 -15.94 -2.19 -1.85
C ILE A 112 -15.75 -1.03 -0.87
N GLN A 113 -16.85 -0.56 -0.33
CA GLN A 113 -16.86 0.57 0.60
C GLN A 113 -16.55 0.14 2.03
N GLY A 114 -16.10 1.10 2.87
CA GLY A 114 -15.76 0.85 4.27
C GLY A 114 -14.30 0.44 4.51
N ALA A 115 -13.47 0.40 3.46
CA ALA A 115 -12.04 0.24 3.62
C ALA A 115 -11.41 1.50 4.22
N GLN A 116 -10.56 1.34 5.25
CA GLN A 116 -9.93 2.44 5.97
C GLN A 116 -8.41 2.36 5.85
N VAL A 117 -7.77 3.49 5.58
CA VAL A 117 -6.32 3.61 5.71
C VAL A 117 -6.00 3.88 7.17
N ARG A 118 -5.22 3.02 7.79
CA ARG A 118 -4.71 3.20 9.15
C ARG A 118 -3.24 3.56 9.11
N VAL A 119 -2.85 4.36 10.07
CA VAL A 119 -1.44 4.70 10.31
C VAL A 119 -1.12 4.34 11.76
N GLY A 120 0.04 3.77 11.97
CA GLY A 120 0.51 3.44 13.31
C GLY A 120 1.99 3.71 13.45
N VAL A 121 2.44 3.75 14.70
CA VAL A 121 3.84 3.94 15.08
C VAL A 121 4.33 2.79 15.94
N GLN A 122 5.60 2.50 15.80
CA GLN A 122 6.33 1.53 16.61
C GLN A 122 7.64 2.17 17.07
N LEU A 123 7.99 1.99 18.32
CA LEU A 123 9.32 2.30 18.82
C LEU A 123 10.20 1.06 18.68
N SER A 124 11.22 1.12 17.83
CA SER A 124 12.15 0.03 17.61
C SER A 124 13.58 0.55 17.71
N GLN A 125 14.38 -0.03 18.62
CA GLN A 125 15.78 0.35 18.84
C GLN A 125 15.99 1.87 19.03
N GLY A 126 15.11 2.52 19.79
CA GLY A 126 15.16 3.96 20.05
C GLY A 126 14.74 4.85 18.88
N ARG A 127 14.17 4.30 17.81
CA ARG A 127 13.67 5.05 16.64
C ARG A 127 12.19 4.82 16.46
N PHE A 128 11.46 5.90 16.16
CA PHE A 128 10.08 5.81 15.76
C PHE A 128 9.97 5.37 14.30
N LEU A 129 9.25 4.29 14.08
CA LEU A 129 8.89 3.79 12.77
C LEU A 129 7.39 4.03 12.57
N ALA A 130 7.01 4.59 11.44
CA ALA A 130 5.61 4.76 11.06
C ALA A 130 5.26 3.80 9.93
N HIS A 131 4.07 3.20 9.98
CA HIS A 131 3.54 2.32 8.95
C HIS A 131 2.10 2.68 8.63
N ALA A 132 1.69 2.49 7.37
CA ALA A 132 0.31 2.68 6.93
C ALA A 132 -0.18 1.41 6.25
N TRP A 133 -1.40 1.00 6.58
CA TRP A 133 -2.07 -0.19 6.05
C TRP A 133 -3.54 0.07 5.76
N VAL A 134 -4.23 -0.91 5.18
CA VAL A 134 -5.68 -0.84 4.94
C VAL A 134 -6.39 -1.88 5.79
N GLU A 135 -7.47 -1.47 6.44
CA GLU A 135 -8.41 -2.36 7.11
C GLU A 135 -9.74 -2.38 6.37
N TYR A 136 -10.32 -3.56 6.25
CA TYR A 136 -11.65 -3.78 5.69
C TYR A 136 -12.34 -4.91 6.45
N GLY A 137 -13.55 -4.64 6.97
CA GLY A 137 -14.28 -5.64 7.76
C GLY A 137 -13.55 -6.10 9.02
N GLY A 138 -12.74 -5.24 9.64
CA GLY A 138 -11.91 -5.61 10.80
C GLY A 138 -10.65 -6.44 10.44
N LEU A 139 -10.41 -6.67 9.16
CA LEU A 139 -9.25 -7.44 8.68
C LEU A 139 -8.22 -6.54 8.03
N VAL A 140 -6.94 -6.83 8.24
CA VAL A 140 -5.84 -6.20 7.51
C VAL A 140 -5.83 -6.73 6.07
N VAL A 141 -5.87 -5.81 5.10
CA VAL A 141 -5.89 -6.15 3.68
C VAL A 141 -4.66 -5.59 2.98
N GLY A 142 -3.94 -6.44 2.29
CA GLY A 142 -2.77 -6.05 1.49
C GLY A 142 -1.48 -5.88 2.29
N ASP A 143 -1.49 -6.26 3.57
CA ASP A 143 -0.31 -6.27 4.42
C ASP A 143 -0.29 -7.53 5.31
N ASP A 144 0.82 -7.77 6.00
CA ASP A 144 0.95 -8.87 6.94
C ASP A 144 0.40 -8.42 8.30
N SER A 145 -0.64 -9.11 8.79
CA SER A 145 -1.29 -8.80 10.07
C SER A 145 -0.32 -8.91 11.25
N ALA A 146 0.64 -9.83 11.20
CA ALA A 146 1.65 -9.99 12.24
C ALA A 146 2.63 -8.80 12.28
N VAL A 147 2.91 -8.20 11.12
CA VAL A 147 3.71 -6.98 11.05
C VAL A 147 2.90 -5.79 11.55
N VAL A 148 1.64 -5.66 11.11
CA VAL A 148 0.75 -4.55 11.51
C VAL A 148 0.50 -4.56 13.02
N ALA A 149 0.35 -5.73 13.64
CA ALA A 149 0.14 -5.87 15.10
C ALA A 149 1.28 -5.30 15.96
N GLN A 150 2.45 -5.02 15.37
CA GLN A 150 3.58 -4.39 16.09
C GLN A 150 3.47 -2.86 16.14
N TYR A 151 2.53 -2.27 15.41
CA TYR A 151 2.32 -0.83 15.35
C TYR A 151 1.12 -0.42 16.20
N LEU A 152 1.28 0.61 17.01
CA LEU A 152 0.17 1.24 17.73
C LEU A 152 -0.57 2.16 16.75
N PRO A 153 -1.86 1.91 16.47
CA PRO A 153 -2.65 2.79 15.61
C PRO A 153 -2.71 4.19 16.18
N ILE A 154 -2.48 5.19 15.34
CA ILE A 154 -2.65 6.59 15.69
C ILE A 154 -4.07 6.98 15.26
N THR A 155 -4.99 7.05 16.20
CA THR A 155 -6.34 7.60 15.99
C THR A 155 -6.34 9.05 16.46
N GLY A 156 -6.71 9.99 15.55
CA GLY A 156 -7.00 11.37 15.94
C GLY A 156 -5.80 12.17 16.41
N ILE A 157 -4.74 12.27 15.61
CA ILE A 157 -3.68 13.26 15.91
C ILE A 157 -4.25 14.65 15.63
N GLN A 158 -4.60 15.39 16.67
CA GLN A 158 -4.49 16.84 16.64
C GLN A 158 -3.01 17.14 16.66
N VAL A 159 -2.48 17.62 15.52
CA VAL A 159 -1.15 18.23 15.51
C VAL A 159 -1.28 19.46 16.38
N ALA A 160 -0.80 19.37 17.62
CA ALA A 160 -0.55 20.56 18.40
C ALA A 160 0.51 21.35 17.61
N GLU A 161 0.12 22.50 17.11
CA GLU A 161 1.07 23.48 16.60
C GLU A 161 1.95 23.85 17.80
N LEU A 162 3.22 23.43 17.71
CA LEU A 162 4.24 23.94 18.62
C LEU A 162 4.52 25.39 18.18
N GLU A 163 4.01 26.34 18.96
CA GLU A 163 4.45 27.73 18.93
C GLU A 163 5.94 27.86 19.26
#